data_a0e9af464000693028440ced96af98f5
#
_entry.id   a0e9af464000693028440ced96af98f5
#
_cell.length_a   1.000
_cell.length_b   1.000
_cell.length_c   1.000
_cell.angle_alpha   90.00
_cell.angle_beta   90.00
_cell.angle_gamma   90.00
#
_symmetry.space_group_name_H-M   'P 1'
#
loop_
_entity.id
_entity.type
_entity.pdbx_description
1 polymer ?
#
loop_
_entity_poly.entity_id
_entity_poly.type
_entity_poly.pdbx_seq_one_letter_code
_entity_poly.pdbx_strand_id
1 'polypeptide(L)'
;MYRAAGSHLRSLKHHGASRFASTSVVKQSSGGLFSWLLGGKSSQLPPLDVPLPGITIPAPLPDFVEPSKTKVTTLPNGVKIASETSSSPAASMGLYIDCGSIYETPASSGVSHLLERMAFKSTVNRTHLRLVREVEAIGGNVSASASREQMSYTYDASKSYTPEMVEVLIDSVRNPAFLDWEVKEQLQNIKSEIADVSANPQGLVLEALHSAGYSGALAKPLMASESAVDRLDVSILEEFVAEHYTAPRMVLAASGVEHDALVSVVEPLLSDLPSVKRPEEPKSVYVGGDYRCQADSPSTHIALAFEVPGGWNQEKTAMVVTVLQMLMGGGGSFSAGGPGKGMHSRLYLRVLTNFQQLESFSAFNSVYNNSGLFGIYAVTSPDFSSKAVDLAAGELLEIATPGKVTQEQLDRAKEATKSAVLMNLESRSIASEDIGRQVLTYGERKPIEYFLKTVDEITLNDILSTAKKMMSSPLTMASWGDVIHVPSYESVSRKFHSK
;
A
#
# COMPACT_ATOMS: atom_id res chain seq x y z
N MET A 1 -3.65 2.58 -2.21
CA MET A 1 -4.00 1.23 -1.73
C MET A 1 -3.02 0.12 -2.18
N TYR A 2 -2.37 0.20 -3.33
CA TYR A 2 -1.61 -0.93 -3.91
C TYR A 2 -0.08 -0.91 -3.70
N ARG A 3 0.50 0.07 -3.01
CA ARG A 3 1.96 0.14 -2.80
C ARG A 3 2.49 -0.62 -1.57
N ALA A 4 1.70 -0.83 -0.53
CA ALA A 4 2.14 -1.55 0.67
C ALA A 4 2.28 -3.07 0.45
N ALA A 5 1.49 -3.67 -0.44
CA ALA A 5 1.54 -5.11 -0.71
C ALA A 5 2.80 -5.57 -1.47
N GLY A 6 3.49 -4.67 -2.17
CA GLY A 6 4.68 -5.02 -2.97
C GLY A 6 5.97 -5.20 -2.17
N SER A 7 6.11 -4.55 -1.01
CA SER A 7 7.34 -4.60 -0.22
C SER A 7 7.45 -5.83 0.68
N HIS A 8 6.34 -6.34 1.20
CA HIS A 8 6.36 -7.52 2.06
C HIS A 8 6.60 -8.86 1.32
N LEU A 9 6.31 -8.94 0.02
CA LEU A 9 6.57 -10.14 -0.77
C LEU A 9 8.05 -10.34 -1.16
N ARG A 10 8.90 -9.33 -1.01
CA ARG A 10 10.34 -9.44 -1.34
C ARG A 10 11.22 -9.99 -0.22
N SER A 11 10.83 -9.86 1.06
CA SER A 11 11.63 -10.37 2.18
C SER A 11 11.54 -11.90 2.37
N LEU A 12 10.56 -12.56 1.74
CA LEU A 12 10.35 -14.01 1.85
C LEU A 12 11.13 -14.85 0.84
N LYS A 13 11.99 -14.26 0.00
CA LYS A 13 12.71 -15.02 -1.07
C LYS A 13 14.07 -15.58 -0.67
N HIS A 14 14.52 -15.49 0.57
CA HIS A 14 15.85 -15.99 0.98
C HIS A 14 15.85 -16.94 2.18
N HIS A 15 14.87 -17.85 2.27
CA HIS A 15 15.08 -19.05 3.07
C HIS A 15 14.60 -20.26 2.27
N GLY A 16 15.56 -21.12 1.93
CA GLY A 16 15.32 -22.35 1.19
C GLY A 16 14.25 -23.20 1.88
N ALA A 17 13.09 -23.29 1.28
CA ALA A 17 12.05 -24.20 1.70
C ALA A 17 12.50 -25.62 1.38
N SER A 18 13.00 -26.35 2.38
CA SER A 18 13.03 -27.79 2.33
C SER A 18 11.59 -28.28 2.24
N ARG A 19 11.24 -28.84 1.09
CA ARG A 19 9.95 -29.49 0.87
C ARG A 19 9.87 -30.72 1.76
N PHE A 20 9.12 -30.65 2.83
CA PHE A 20 8.55 -31.84 3.45
C PHE A 20 7.15 -32.04 2.87
N ALA A 21 7.08 -32.66 1.70
CA ALA A 21 5.88 -33.34 1.28
C ALA A 21 5.85 -34.68 2.02
N SER A 22 5.22 -34.72 3.18
CA SER A 22 4.88 -35.98 3.81
C SER A 22 3.55 -36.47 3.20
N THR A 23 3.62 -37.06 2.02
CA THR A 23 2.60 -38.04 1.64
C THR A 23 2.90 -39.33 2.41
N SER A 24 2.40 -39.42 3.62
CA SER A 24 2.28 -40.72 4.28
C SER A 24 1.16 -41.49 3.59
N VAL A 25 1.51 -42.12 2.47
CA VAL A 25 0.73 -43.26 2.00
C VAL A 25 0.89 -44.32 3.07
N VAL A 26 -0.10 -44.50 3.90
CA VAL A 26 -0.24 -45.66 4.76
C VAL A 26 -0.34 -46.87 3.85
N LYS A 27 0.79 -47.50 3.58
CA LYS A 27 0.81 -48.87 3.03
C LYS A 27 0.07 -49.75 4.04
N GLN A 28 -1.11 -50.20 3.68
CA GLN A 28 -1.68 -51.39 4.31
C GLN A 28 -0.66 -52.49 4.17
N SER A 29 0.05 -52.84 5.26
CA SER A 29 0.85 -54.05 5.32
C SER A 29 -0.14 -55.23 5.26
N SER A 30 -0.12 -55.96 4.18
CA SER A 30 -0.72 -57.28 4.11
C SER A 30 -0.13 -58.12 5.24
N GLY A 31 -1.00 -58.54 6.17
CA GLY A 31 -0.63 -59.30 7.33
C GLY A 31 0.10 -60.57 6.95
N GLY A 32 1.35 -60.72 7.49
CA GLY A 32 2.08 -61.97 7.39
C GLY A 32 1.36 -63.10 8.13
N LEU A 33 1.62 -64.33 7.67
CA LEU A 33 0.97 -65.60 8.10
C LEU A 33 1.02 -65.95 9.61
N PHE A 34 1.49 -65.05 10.49
CA PHE A 34 1.60 -65.24 11.94
C PHE A 34 0.85 -64.20 12.79
N SER A 35 0.05 -63.30 12.20
CA SER A 35 -0.63 -62.26 12.96
C SER A 35 -1.79 -62.77 13.86
N TRP A 36 -2.20 -64.02 13.71
CA TRP A 36 -3.24 -64.64 14.54
C TRP A 36 -2.70 -65.24 15.86
N LEU A 37 -1.40 -65.42 16.02
CA LEU A 37 -0.76 -65.99 17.20
C LEU A 37 -0.39 -64.99 18.28
N LEU A 38 -0.35 -63.72 17.95
CA LEU A 38 -0.05 -62.63 18.88
C LEU A 38 -1.35 -61.78 19.00
N GLY A 39 -2.23 -62.18 19.90
CA GLY A 39 -3.50 -61.52 20.19
C GLY A 39 -3.44 -60.00 20.41
N GLY A 40 -2.93 -59.27 19.44
CA GLY A 40 -2.92 -57.84 19.39
C GLY A 40 -4.30 -57.32 19.02
N LYS A 41 -5.07 -56.81 19.98
CA LYS A 41 -6.23 -55.96 19.71
C LYS A 41 -5.75 -54.91 18.71
N SER A 42 -6.21 -55.00 17.45
CA SER A 42 -6.12 -53.86 16.53
C SER A 42 -6.82 -52.69 17.21
N SER A 43 -6.11 -51.73 17.69
CA SER A 43 -6.71 -50.47 18.11
C SER A 43 -7.27 -49.84 16.84
N GLN A 44 -8.54 -50.12 16.57
CA GLN A 44 -9.24 -49.34 15.55
C GLN A 44 -9.16 -47.89 15.98
N LEU A 45 -8.44 -47.10 15.23
CA LEU A 45 -8.45 -45.67 15.40
C LEU A 45 -9.89 -45.20 15.33
N PRO A 46 -10.31 -44.31 16.26
CA PRO A 46 -11.69 -43.80 16.21
C PRO A 46 -11.95 -43.19 14.83
N PRO A 47 -13.19 -43.29 14.30
CA PRO A 47 -13.56 -42.61 13.06
C PRO A 47 -13.20 -41.13 13.14
N LEU A 48 -12.75 -40.56 12.03
CA LEU A 48 -12.27 -39.14 11.96
C LEU A 48 -13.41 -38.13 12.19
N ASP A 49 -14.64 -38.55 12.08
CA ASP A 49 -15.87 -37.78 12.30
C ASP A 49 -16.41 -37.85 13.75
N VAL A 50 -15.76 -38.64 14.62
CA VAL A 50 -16.12 -38.75 16.03
C VAL A 50 -15.09 -38.03 16.91
N PRO A 51 -15.50 -37.12 17.79
CA PRO A 51 -14.61 -36.44 18.70
C PRO A 51 -13.88 -37.43 19.60
N LEU A 52 -12.62 -37.17 19.90
CA LEU A 52 -11.87 -37.92 20.91
C LEU A 52 -12.55 -37.77 22.29
N PRO A 53 -12.56 -38.83 23.12
CA PRO A 53 -13.16 -38.75 24.47
C PRO A 53 -12.56 -37.60 25.28
N GLY A 54 -13.42 -36.76 25.83
CA GLY A 54 -12.99 -35.59 26.65
C GLY A 54 -12.78 -34.28 25.87
N ILE A 55 -12.95 -34.30 24.53
CA ILE A 55 -12.92 -33.10 23.72
C ILE A 55 -14.34 -32.66 23.37
N THR A 56 -14.72 -31.47 23.81
CA THR A 56 -15.97 -30.84 23.39
C THR A 56 -15.73 -30.12 22.09
N ILE A 57 -16.39 -30.55 21.02
CA ILE A 57 -16.36 -29.81 19.75
C ILE A 57 -17.14 -28.50 19.96
N PRO A 58 -16.53 -27.33 19.68
CA PRO A 58 -17.28 -26.07 19.70
C PRO A 58 -18.44 -26.17 18.68
N ALA A 59 -19.53 -25.47 18.97
CA ALA A 59 -20.63 -25.37 18.04
C ALA A 59 -20.12 -24.91 16.67
N PRO A 60 -20.63 -25.48 15.55
CA PRO A 60 -20.27 -25.02 14.22
C PRO A 60 -20.55 -23.52 14.13
N LEU A 61 -19.57 -22.79 13.57
CA LEU A 61 -19.78 -21.36 13.27
C LEU A 61 -20.98 -21.23 12.34
N PRO A 62 -21.84 -20.22 12.51
CA PRO A 62 -22.92 -19.96 11.59
C PRO A 62 -22.37 -19.78 10.17
N ASP A 63 -23.07 -20.31 9.17
CA ASP A 63 -22.70 -20.23 7.75
C ASP A 63 -22.54 -18.79 7.25
N PHE A 64 -23.18 -17.86 7.94
CA PHE A 64 -23.07 -16.42 7.70
C PHE A 64 -22.86 -15.69 9.01
N VAL A 65 -21.75 -14.97 9.11
CA VAL A 65 -21.50 -14.00 10.18
C VAL A 65 -21.65 -12.62 9.56
N GLU A 66 -22.62 -11.85 10.04
CA GLU A 66 -22.79 -10.46 9.58
C GLU A 66 -21.46 -9.70 9.78
N PRO A 67 -20.94 -9.01 8.74
CA PRO A 67 -19.72 -8.21 8.89
C PRO A 67 -19.90 -7.20 10.02
N SER A 68 -18.92 -7.12 10.91
CA SER A 68 -19.00 -6.15 11.99
C SER A 68 -18.92 -4.74 11.42
N LYS A 69 -19.80 -3.84 11.91
CA LYS A 69 -19.77 -2.43 11.52
C LYS A 69 -18.64 -1.73 12.23
N THR A 70 -17.92 -0.89 11.50
CA THR A 70 -16.90 -0.03 12.10
C THR A 70 -17.56 0.97 13.04
N LYS A 71 -17.13 0.98 14.30
CA LYS A 71 -17.52 1.97 15.30
C LYS A 71 -16.46 3.09 15.33
N VAL A 72 -16.89 4.33 15.47
CA VAL A 72 -16.00 5.50 15.55
C VAL A 72 -16.38 6.34 16.75
N THR A 73 -15.43 6.60 17.63
CA THR A 73 -15.57 7.52 18.78
C THR A 73 -14.60 8.68 18.58
N THR A 74 -15.08 9.90 18.75
CA THR A 74 -14.23 11.11 18.75
C THR A 74 -14.06 11.60 20.16
N LEU A 75 -12.82 11.69 20.64
CA LEU A 75 -12.48 12.23 21.95
C LEU A 75 -12.72 13.75 21.98
N PRO A 76 -12.88 14.36 23.19
CA PRO A 76 -13.11 15.79 23.31
C PRO A 76 -12.03 16.68 22.70
N ASN A 77 -10.78 16.20 22.62
CA ASN A 77 -9.67 16.91 22.00
C ASN A 77 -9.61 16.76 20.47
N GLY A 78 -10.44 15.89 19.86
CA GLY A 78 -10.52 15.68 18.42
C GLY A 78 -9.85 14.41 17.89
N VAL A 79 -9.13 13.64 18.70
CA VAL A 79 -8.62 12.30 18.31
C VAL A 79 -9.81 11.40 17.97
N LYS A 80 -9.71 10.66 16.89
CA LYS A 80 -10.71 9.65 16.52
C LYS A 80 -10.19 8.26 16.81
N ILE A 81 -11.04 7.42 17.39
CA ILE A 81 -10.76 6.00 17.64
C ILE A 81 -11.78 5.21 16.82
N ALA A 82 -11.30 4.36 15.92
CA ALA A 82 -12.14 3.57 15.05
C ALA A 82 -11.78 2.09 15.17
N SER A 83 -12.76 1.21 15.29
CA SER A 83 -12.47 -0.22 15.32
C SER A 83 -13.57 -1.07 14.71
N GLU A 84 -13.17 -2.25 14.30
CA GLU A 84 -14.02 -3.30 13.78
C GLU A 84 -13.68 -4.61 14.47
N THR A 85 -14.69 -5.24 15.09
CA THR A 85 -14.52 -6.54 15.76
C THR A 85 -14.39 -7.68 14.75
N SER A 86 -13.67 -8.74 15.15
CA SER A 86 -13.56 -9.97 14.39
C SER A 86 -13.51 -11.17 15.31
N SER A 87 -13.97 -12.33 14.81
CA SER A 87 -13.80 -13.61 15.49
C SER A 87 -12.37 -14.15 15.43
N SER A 88 -11.52 -13.60 14.55
CA SER A 88 -10.10 -13.96 14.43
C SER A 88 -9.36 -13.69 15.74
N PRO A 89 -8.39 -14.55 16.14
CA PRO A 89 -7.52 -14.29 17.28
C PRO A 89 -6.47 -13.21 17.01
N ALA A 90 -6.22 -12.85 15.76
CA ALA A 90 -5.29 -11.80 15.37
C ALA A 90 -5.95 -10.43 15.41
N ALA A 91 -5.19 -9.43 15.84
CA ALA A 91 -5.54 -8.02 15.80
C ALA A 91 -4.45 -7.22 15.10
N SER A 92 -4.86 -6.18 14.42
CA SER A 92 -3.97 -5.14 13.88
C SER A 92 -4.51 -3.79 14.32
N MET A 93 -3.62 -2.91 14.71
CA MET A 93 -3.96 -1.53 15.01
C MET A 93 -2.92 -0.59 14.44
N GLY A 94 -3.34 0.63 14.15
CA GLY A 94 -2.44 1.65 13.66
C GLY A 94 -2.85 3.04 14.15
N LEU A 95 -1.85 3.88 14.34
CA LEU A 95 -2.02 5.31 14.52
C LEU A 95 -1.70 5.99 13.19
N TYR A 96 -2.72 6.62 12.62
CA TYR A 96 -2.67 7.29 11.31
C TYR A 96 -2.74 8.78 11.54
N ILE A 97 -1.80 9.49 10.95
CA ILE A 97 -1.62 10.93 11.17
C ILE A 97 -1.70 11.63 9.83
N ASP A 98 -2.53 12.67 9.73
CA ASP A 98 -2.60 13.58 8.59
C ASP A 98 -1.34 14.45 8.58
N CYS A 99 -0.24 13.85 8.17
CA CYS A 99 1.08 14.44 8.12
C CYS A 99 1.92 13.67 7.09
N GLY A 100 2.74 14.35 6.33
CA GLY A 100 3.59 13.73 5.32
C GLY A 100 4.41 14.77 4.58
N SER A 101 5.05 14.35 3.48
CA SER A 101 5.97 15.25 2.77
C SER A 101 5.31 16.53 2.22
N ILE A 102 3.98 16.55 2.03
CA ILE A 102 3.27 17.78 1.60
C ILE A 102 3.41 18.93 2.61
N TYR A 103 3.58 18.62 3.89
CA TYR A 103 3.72 19.61 4.95
C TYR A 103 5.17 20.05 5.20
N GLU A 104 6.16 19.38 4.60
CA GLU A 104 7.56 19.76 4.73
C GLU A 104 7.81 21.15 4.18
N THR A 105 8.73 21.87 4.81
CA THR A 105 9.28 23.14 4.34
C THR A 105 10.65 22.91 3.68
N PRO A 106 11.24 23.88 2.99
CA PRO A 106 12.61 23.72 2.51
C PRO A 106 13.64 23.42 3.61
N ALA A 107 13.37 23.85 4.85
CA ALA A 107 14.22 23.57 6.00
C ALA A 107 14.05 22.15 6.53
N SER A 108 12.81 21.63 6.54
CA SER A 108 12.45 20.30 7.03
C SER A 108 12.30 19.25 5.92
N SER A 109 12.80 19.53 4.71
CA SER A 109 12.72 18.58 3.60
C SER A 109 13.36 17.24 3.95
N GLY A 110 12.60 16.13 3.75
CA GLY A 110 13.02 14.78 4.09
C GLY A 110 12.74 14.36 5.54
N VAL A 111 12.14 15.23 6.37
CA VAL A 111 11.84 14.92 7.76
C VAL A 111 10.85 13.76 7.89
N SER A 112 9.87 13.64 7.00
CA SER A 112 8.92 12.52 7.00
C SER A 112 9.61 11.18 6.76
N HIS A 113 10.59 11.14 5.86
CA HIS A 113 11.40 9.95 5.62
C HIS A 113 12.24 9.60 6.85
N LEU A 114 12.87 10.60 7.49
CA LEU A 114 13.63 10.37 8.71
C LEU A 114 12.73 9.90 9.86
N LEU A 115 11.53 10.46 10.03
CA LEU A 115 10.55 10.00 11.02
C LEU A 115 10.12 8.55 10.80
N GLU A 116 9.96 8.12 9.55
CA GLU A 116 9.71 6.71 9.24
C GLU A 116 10.84 5.81 9.73
N ARG A 117 12.12 6.22 9.54
CA ARG A 117 13.30 5.49 9.99
C ARG A 117 13.51 5.56 11.51
N MET A 118 13.03 6.61 12.15
CA MET A 118 13.07 6.77 13.60
C MET A 118 11.91 6.07 14.32
N ALA A 119 10.93 5.54 13.57
CA ALA A 119 9.80 4.84 14.15
C ALA A 119 10.24 3.64 15.01
N PHE A 120 9.62 3.48 16.17
CA PHE A 120 9.90 2.40 17.13
C PHE A 120 11.37 2.33 17.61
N LYS A 121 12.09 3.46 17.57
CA LYS A 121 13.38 3.65 18.24
C LYS A 121 13.15 3.97 19.72
N SER A 122 14.15 4.50 20.42
CA SER A 122 14.01 4.83 21.83
C SER A 122 12.92 5.86 22.10
N THR A 123 12.15 5.63 23.14
CA THR A 123 11.20 6.57 23.70
C THR A 123 11.70 7.11 25.04
N VAL A 124 11.04 8.13 25.58
CA VAL A 124 11.34 8.63 26.94
C VAL A 124 11.18 7.53 28.01
N ASN A 125 10.29 6.56 27.77
CA ASN A 125 9.94 5.50 28.71
C ASN A 125 10.65 4.16 28.45
N ARG A 126 11.17 3.94 27.21
CA ARG A 126 11.74 2.68 26.74
C ARG A 126 12.97 2.90 25.91
N THR A 127 14.05 2.16 26.20
CA THR A 127 15.16 2.05 25.25
C THR A 127 14.73 1.22 24.04
N HIS A 128 15.37 1.42 22.89
CA HIS A 128 15.09 0.66 21.67
C HIS A 128 15.18 -0.86 21.91
N LEU A 129 16.20 -1.33 22.60
CA LEU A 129 16.35 -2.76 22.91
C LEU A 129 15.19 -3.30 23.76
N ARG A 130 14.70 -2.52 24.73
CA ARG A 130 13.55 -2.90 25.55
C ARG A 130 12.29 -2.98 24.71
N LEU A 131 12.06 -1.97 23.85
CA LEU A 131 10.93 -1.93 22.94
C LEU A 131 10.90 -3.16 22.00
N VAL A 132 12.03 -3.47 21.37
CA VAL A 132 12.15 -4.67 20.51
C VAL A 132 11.79 -5.94 21.29
N ARG A 133 12.32 -6.09 22.52
CA ARG A 133 12.01 -7.26 23.36
C ARG A 133 10.54 -7.34 23.77
N GLU A 134 9.88 -6.22 24.06
CA GLU A 134 8.45 -6.19 24.40
C GLU A 134 7.61 -6.61 23.19
N VAL A 135 7.95 -6.13 21.98
CA VAL A 135 7.29 -6.51 20.73
C VAL A 135 7.48 -7.99 20.42
N GLU A 136 8.72 -8.48 20.49
CA GLU A 136 9.04 -9.88 20.18
C GLU A 136 8.48 -10.87 21.21
N ALA A 137 8.38 -10.47 22.48
CA ALA A 137 7.86 -11.31 23.57
C ALA A 137 6.40 -11.75 23.34
N ILE A 138 5.60 -10.94 22.66
CA ILE A 138 4.20 -11.26 22.30
C ILE A 138 4.06 -11.76 20.86
N GLY A 139 5.17 -11.95 20.13
CA GLY A 139 5.15 -12.34 18.74
C GLY A 139 4.57 -11.27 17.82
N GLY A 140 4.70 -10.01 18.20
CA GLY A 140 4.18 -8.88 17.47
C GLY A 140 5.08 -8.45 16.30
N ASN A 141 4.50 -7.67 15.39
CA ASN A 141 5.21 -7.02 14.30
C ASN A 141 4.82 -5.55 14.26
N VAL A 142 5.80 -4.67 14.16
CA VAL A 142 5.59 -3.22 14.07
C VAL A 142 6.15 -2.69 12.75
N SER A 143 5.46 -1.73 12.17
CA SER A 143 5.95 -1.05 10.97
C SER A 143 5.50 0.41 10.96
N ALA A 144 6.22 1.23 10.22
CA ALA A 144 5.84 2.60 9.93
C ALA A 144 5.96 2.85 8.44
N SER A 145 5.18 3.79 7.94
CA SER A 145 5.25 4.23 6.54
C SER A 145 4.94 5.71 6.44
N ALA A 146 5.82 6.43 5.77
CA ALA A 146 5.59 7.81 5.36
C ALA A 146 5.02 7.86 3.94
N SER A 147 3.98 8.65 3.75
CA SER A 147 3.47 8.98 2.43
C SER A 147 3.45 10.51 2.24
N ARG A 148 2.92 10.97 1.11
CA ARG A 148 2.81 12.42 0.88
C ARG A 148 1.82 13.08 1.82
N GLU A 149 0.71 12.43 2.12
CA GLU A 149 -0.40 13.02 2.90
C GLU A 149 -0.55 12.42 4.29
N GLN A 150 0.04 11.26 4.56
CA GLN A 150 -0.20 10.52 5.80
C GLN A 150 1.07 9.83 6.31
N MET A 151 1.23 9.82 7.62
CA MET A 151 2.14 8.94 8.34
C MET A 151 1.32 7.84 9.03
N SER A 152 1.81 6.61 8.97
CA SER A 152 1.17 5.47 9.65
C SER A 152 2.18 4.72 10.51
N TYR A 153 1.75 4.35 11.71
CA TYR A 153 2.48 3.48 12.63
C TYR A 153 1.56 2.31 12.94
N THR A 154 1.98 1.09 12.68
CA THR A 154 1.13 -0.10 12.82
C THR A 154 1.74 -1.12 13.74
N TYR A 155 0.88 -1.88 14.42
CA TYR A 155 1.26 -2.97 15.30
C TYR A 155 0.30 -4.15 15.11
N ASP A 156 0.85 -5.31 14.78
CA ASP A 156 0.12 -6.56 14.54
C ASP A 156 0.50 -7.58 15.62
N ALA A 157 -0.46 -8.16 16.31
CA ALA A 157 -0.24 -9.27 17.25
C ALA A 157 -1.55 -10.04 17.54
N SER A 158 -1.53 -10.94 18.52
CA SER A 158 -2.73 -11.57 19.04
C SER A 158 -3.58 -10.55 19.82
N LYS A 159 -4.90 -10.57 19.63
CA LYS A 159 -5.83 -9.63 20.30
C LYS A 159 -5.82 -9.70 21.83
N SER A 160 -5.30 -10.78 22.42
CA SER A 160 -5.11 -10.89 23.86
C SER A 160 -4.12 -9.86 24.44
N TYR A 161 -3.24 -9.32 23.58
CA TYR A 161 -2.23 -8.33 23.93
C TYR A 161 -2.61 -6.90 23.50
N THR A 162 -3.89 -6.64 23.26
CA THR A 162 -4.36 -5.30 22.85
C THR A 162 -3.88 -4.17 23.77
N PRO A 163 -3.93 -4.26 25.11
CA PRO A 163 -3.44 -3.19 25.97
C PRO A 163 -1.95 -2.90 25.77
N GLU A 164 -1.11 -3.93 25.71
CA GLU A 164 0.34 -3.81 25.49
C GLU A 164 0.65 -3.21 24.12
N MET A 165 -0.08 -3.64 23.08
CA MET A 165 0.05 -3.09 21.71
C MET A 165 -0.28 -1.59 21.69
N VAL A 166 -1.38 -1.19 22.33
CA VAL A 166 -1.80 0.22 22.40
C VAL A 166 -0.75 1.05 23.12
N GLU A 167 -0.26 0.59 24.28
CA GLU A 167 0.72 1.30 25.07
C GLU A 167 2.02 1.54 24.31
N VAL A 168 2.58 0.49 23.69
CA VAL A 168 3.82 0.60 22.89
C VAL A 168 3.64 1.48 21.69
N LEU A 169 2.53 1.34 20.94
CA LEU A 169 2.25 2.12 19.75
C LEU A 169 2.13 3.62 20.08
N ILE A 170 1.35 3.95 21.09
CA ILE A 170 1.15 5.35 21.50
C ILE A 170 2.44 5.94 22.06
N ASP A 171 3.16 5.21 22.91
CA ASP A 171 4.44 5.67 23.47
C ASP A 171 5.47 5.96 22.36
N SER A 172 5.56 5.09 21.35
CA SER A 172 6.49 5.27 20.24
C SER A 172 6.21 6.52 19.39
N VAL A 173 4.94 6.90 19.26
CA VAL A 173 4.54 8.06 18.45
C VAL A 173 4.54 9.35 19.27
N ARG A 174 4.14 9.27 20.54
CA ARG A 174 3.92 10.42 21.39
C ARG A 174 5.17 10.87 22.14
N ASN A 175 6.00 9.92 22.53
CA ASN A 175 7.15 10.16 23.42
C ASN A 175 8.48 9.71 22.77
N PRO A 176 8.76 9.96 21.48
CA PRO A 176 10.03 9.60 20.90
C PRO A 176 11.15 10.37 21.62
N ALA A 177 12.27 9.70 21.90
CA ALA A 177 13.39 10.31 22.61
C ALA A 177 14.35 11.07 21.67
N PHE A 178 14.30 10.79 20.37
CA PHE A 178 15.17 11.37 19.33
C PHE A 178 16.63 11.54 19.76
N LEU A 179 17.22 10.44 20.25
CA LEU A 179 18.61 10.47 20.72
C LEU A 179 19.56 10.82 19.55
N ASP A 180 20.45 11.78 19.77
CA ASP A 180 21.38 12.27 18.75
C ASP A 180 22.13 11.17 17.99
N TRP A 181 22.55 10.13 18.69
CA TRP A 181 23.27 9.02 18.08
C TRP A 181 22.35 8.12 17.23
N GLU A 182 21.10 7.89 17.63
CA GLU A 182 20.10 7.15 16.83
C GLU A 182 19.76 7.94 15.58
N VAL A 183 19.53 9.24 15.70
CA VAL A 183 19.24 10.12 14.54
C VAL A 183 20.41 10.11 13.57
N LYS A 184 21.67 10.26 14.04
CA LYS A 184 22.85 10.21 13.19
C LYS A 184 23.02 8.86 12.50
N GLU A 185 22.73 7.76 13.18
CA GLU A 185 22.74 6.42 12.58
C GLU A 185 21.72 6.30 11.45
N GLN A 186 20.47 6.78 11.68
CA GLN A 186 19.44 6.72 10.65
C GLN A 186 19.72 7.65 9.46
N LEU A 187 20.29 8.83 9.69
CA LEU A 187 20.76 9.71 8.62
C LEU A 187 21.85 9.04 7.77
N GLN A 188 22.77 8.30 8.38
CA GLN A 188 23.77 7.53 7.65
C GLN A 188 23.15 6.39 6.83
N ASN A 189 22.14 5.70 7.37
CA ASN A 189 21.40 4.67 6.66
C ASN A 189 20.67 5.25 5.44
N ILE A 190 20.02 6.40 5.60
CA ILE A 190 19.34 7.12 4.50
C ILE A 190 20.35 7.52 3.41
N LYS A 191 21.54 7.98 3.76
CA LYS A 191 22.61 8.27 2.77
C LYS A 191 23.00 7.03 1.98
N SER A 192 23.10 5.89 2.65
CA SER A 192 23.40 4.62 1.98
C SER A 192 22.26 4.19 1.06
N GLU A 193 21.01 4.38 1.47
CA GLU A 193 19.84 4.11 0.63
C GLU A 193 19.76 5.01 -0.61
N ILE A 194 20.10 6.30 -0.46
CA ILE A 194 20.19 7.26 -1.58
C ILE A 194 21.28 6.83 -2.56
N ALA A 195 22.44 6.41 -2.05
CA ALA A 195 23.53 5.93 -2.89
C ALA A 195 23.19 4.65 -3.67
N ASP A 196 22.32 3.81 -3.10
CA ASP A 196 21.84 2.56 -3.74
C ASP A 196 20.52 2.74 -4.53
N VAL A 197 20.26 3.96 -4.97
CA VAL A 197 19.07 4.33 -5.74
C VAL A 197 18.91 3.49 -7.01
N SER A 198 20.01 3.03 -7.62
CA SER A 198 20.00 2.09 -8.74
C SER A 198 19.31 0.76 -8.43
N ALA A 199 19.20 0.38 -7.15
CA ALA A 199 18.51 -0.84 -6.74
C ALA A 199 16.98 -0.78 -6.89
N ASN A 200 16.38 0.44 -7.01
CA ASN A 200 14.93 0.60 -7.22
C ASN A 200 14.58 1.65 -8.31
N PRO A 201 14.91 1.40 -9.58
CA PRO A 201 14.63 2.34 -10.68
C PRO A 201 13.15 2.69 -10.81
N GLN A 202 12.24 1.75 -10.52
CA GLN A 202 10.80 1.98 -10.56
C GLN A 202 10.37 3.06 -9.55
N GLY A 203 10.85 2.96 -8.32
CA GLY A 203 10.58 3.96 -7.28
C GLY A 203 11.06 5.35 -7.70
N LEU A 204 12.27 5.42 -8.24
CA LEU A 204 12.88 6.64 -8.78
C LEU A 204 12.03 7.31 -9.87
N VAL A 205 11.69 6.54 -10.90
CA VAL A 205 10.89 7.07 -12.03
C VAL A 205 9.54 7.57 -11.56
N LEU A 206 8.90 6.87 -10.61
CA LEU A 206 7.62 7.30 -10.07
C LEU A 206 7.73 8.55 -9.15
N GLU A 207 8.84 8.71 -8.42
CA GLU A 207 9.12 9.95 -7.67
C GLU A 207 9.40 11.12 -8.63
N ALA A 208 10.25 10.89 -9.63
CA ALA A 208 10.54 11.88 -10.67
C ALA A 208 9.26 12.33 -11.42
N LEU A 209 8.34 11.40 -11.65
CA LEU A 209 7.05 11.70 -12.27
C LEU A 209 6.22 12.68 -11.43
N HIS A 210 6.23 12.55 -10.10
CA HIS A 210 5.55 13.51 -9.22
C HIS A 210 6.24 14.87 -9.24
N SER A 211 7.56 14.90 -9.15
CA SER A 211 8.32 16.14 -9.19
C SER A 211 8.15 16.91 -10.51
N ALA A 212 8.06 16.20 -11.65
CA ALA A 212 7.86 16.80 -12.95
C ALA A 212 6.38 17.19 -13.20
N GLY A 213 5.45 16.40 -12.68
CA GLY A 213 4.02 16.56 -12.96
C GLY A 213 3.33 17.60 -12.11
N TYR A 214 3.82 17.84 -10.91
CA TYR A 214 3.19 18.77 -9.96
C TYR A 214 4.07 19.97 -9.66
N SER A 215 3.39 21.07 -9.27
CA SER A 215 3.99 22.21 -8.58
C SER A 215 3.35 22.34 -7.20
N GLY A 216 4.13 22.68 -6.18
CA GLY A 216 3.67 22.81 -4.80
C GLY A 216 3.85 21.53 -3.97
N ALA A 217 2.85 21.20 -3.14
CA ALA A 217 3.00 20.20 -2.09
C ALA A 217 3.27 18.77 -2.61
N LEU A 218 2.52 18.31 -3.61
CA LEU A 218 2.68 16.94 -4.15
C LEU A 218 3.98 16.75 -4.98
N ALA A 219 4.65 17.84 -5.36
CA ALA A 219 5.95 17.77 -6.02
C ALA A 219 7.08 17.40 -5.06
N LYS A 220 6.89 17.57 -3.75
CA LYS A 220 7.90 17.26 -2.74
C LYS A 220 8.20 15.77 -2.72
N PRO A 221 9.49 15.37 -2.69
CA PRO A 221 9.87 13.98 -2.71
C PRO A 221 9.51 13.28 -1.40
N LEU A 222 9.24 11.97 -1.48
CA LEU A 222 9.11 11.12 -0.30
C LEU A 222 10.47 10.76 0.29
N MET A 223 11.48 10.59 -0.56
CA MET A 223 12.83 10.29 -0.16
C MET A 223 13.60 11.59 0.06
N ALA A 224 14.29 11.70 1.17
CA ALA A 224 15.19 12.82 1.42
C ALA A 224 16.29 12.89 0.35
N SER A 225 16.65 14.10 -0.10
CA SER A 225 17.82 14.29 -0.93
C SER A 225 19.10 14.28 -0.07
N GLU A 226 20.26 14.00 -0.67
CA GLU A 226 21.53 14.02 0.04
C GLU A 226 21.77 15.36 0.77
N SER A 227 21.51 16.48 0.08
CA SER A 227 21.61 17.81 0.66
C SER A 227 20.62 18.11 1.78
N ALA A 228 19.46 17.42 1.79
CA ALA A 228 18.50 17.53 2.87
C ALA A 228 18.97 16.75 4.11
N VAL A 229 19.49 15.54 3.91
CA VAL A 229 20.02 14.70 4.99
C VAL A 229 21.12 15.41 5.78
N ASP A 230 21.96 16.22 5.13
CA ASP A 230 23.02 16.99 5.79
C ASP A 230 22.51 18.12 6.70
N ARG A 231 21.24 18.53 6.55
CA ARG A 231 20.62 19.60 7.35
C ARG A 231 19.71 19.07 8.45
N LEU A 232 19.23 17.84 8.32
CA LEU A 232 18.29 17.26 9.28
C LEU A 232 19.01 16.97 10.61
N ASP A 233 18.37 17.36 11.69
CA ASP A 233 18.81 17.11 13.06
C ASP A 233 17.62 16.85 14.01
N VAL A 234 17.92 16.64 15.29
CA VAL A 234 16.92 16.39 16.33
C VAL A 234 15.94 17.55 16.46
N SER A 235 16.41 18.79 16.35
CA SER A 235 15.54 19.96 16.57
C SER A 235 14.46 20.07 15.48
N ILE A 236 14.80 19.76 14.24
CA ILE A 236 13.85 19.75 13.12
C ILE A 236 12.81 18.64 13.29
N LEU A 237 13.22 17.46 13.78
CA LEU A 237 12.29 16.37 14.10
C LEU A 237 11.29 16.77 15.19
N GLU A 238 11.78 17.33 16.30
CA GLU A 238 10.96 17.78 17.43
C GLU A 238 9.98 18.88 17.02
N GLU A 239 10.44 19.89 16.26
CA GLU A 239 9.61 20.98 15.77
C GLU A 239 8.50 20.44 14.85
N PHE A 240 8.84 19.56 13.90
CA PHE A 240 7.88 18.97 12.97
C PHE A 240 6.83 18.12 13.68
N VAL A 241 7.23 17.31 14.66
CA VAL A 241 6.31 16.51 15.46
C VAL A 241 5.42 17.41 16.33
N ALA A 242 5.98 18.42 16.98
CA ALA A 242 5.20 19.35 17.80
C ALA A 242 4.14 20.12 16.97
N GLU A 243 4.46 20.49 15.74
CA GLU A 243 3.54 21.22 14.86
C GLU A 243 2.45 20.31 14.29
N HIS A 244 2.80 19.09 13.89
CA HIS A 244 1.93 18.26 13.07
C HIS A 244 1.23 17.11 13.83
N TYR A 245 1.78 16.63 14.97
CA TYR A 245 1.20 15.50 15.70
C TYR A 245 0.20 15.99 16.75
N THR A 246 -0.90 16.58 16.26
CA THR A 246 -1.96 17.16 17.10
C THR A 246 -3.23 16.30 17.06
N ALA A 247 -4.04 16.36 18.11
CA ALA A 247 -5.19 15.49 18.31
C ALA A 247 -6.16 15.42 17.11
N PRO A 248 -6.59 16.55 16.48
CA PRO A 248 -7.54 16.51 15.35
C PRO A 248 -6.96 15.89 14.06
N ARG A 249 -5.65 15.67 14.00
CA ARG A 249 -4.95 15.06 12.86
C ARG A 249 -4.68 13.58 13.03
N MET A 250 -5.11 12.99 14.17
CA MET A 250 -4.81 11.60 14.51
C MET A 250 -6.05 10.72 14.51
N VAL A 251 -5.90 9.53 13.95
CA VAL A 251 -6.87 8.44 14.01
C VAL A 251 -6.18 7.19 14.49
N LEU A 252 -6.63 6.64 15.60
CA LEU A 252 -6.26 5.28 15.99
C LEU A 252 -7.30 4.32 15.42
N ALA A 253 -6.88 3.46 14.50
CA ALA A 253 -7.74 2.47 13.88
C ALA A 253 -7.31 1.06 14.28
N ALA A 254 -8.27 0.16 14.48
CA ALA A 254 -7.98 -1.24 14.82
C ALA A 254 -8.94 -2.20 14.11
N SER A 255 -8.41 -3.33 13.69
CA SER A 255 -9.17 -4.45 13.15
C SER A 255 -8.98 -5.68 14.02
N GLY A 256 -10.08 -6.32 14.42
CA GLY A 256 -10.09 -7.49 15.30
C GLY A 256 -10.23 -7.16 16.80
N VAL A 257 -10.46 -5.90 17.16
CA VAL A 257 -10.52 -5.43 18.56
C VAL A 257 -11.91 -4.93 18.89
N GLU A 258 -12.35 -5.19 20.12
CA GLU A 258 -13.64 -4.67 20.65
C GLU A 258 -13.51 -3.17 20.89
N HIS A 259 -14.51 -2.40 20.43
CA HIS A 259 -14.46 -0.94 20.43
C HIS A 259 -14.37 -0.32 21.82
N ASP A 260 -15.26 -0.72 22.72
CA ASP A 260 -15.36 -0.12 24.05
C ASP A 260 -14.11 -0.45 24.90
N ALA A 261 -13.58 -1.68 24.74
CA ALA A 261 -12.32 -2.06 25.36
C ALA A 261 -11.14 -1.23 24.80
N LEU A 262 -11.09 -1.01 23.49
CA LEU A 262 -10.06 -0.18 22.87
C LEU A 262 -10.13 1.27 23.36
N VAL A 263 -11.32 1.87 23.36
CA VAL A 263 -11.52 3.26 23.85
C VAL A 263 -11.05 3.40 25.29
N SER A 264 -11.40 2.45 26.19
CA SER A 264 -11.02 2.51 27.61
C SER A 264 -9.50 2.53 27.83
N VAL A 265 -8.72 1.88 26.96
CA VAL A 265 -7.25 1.85 27.05
C VAL A 265 -6.61 3.08 26.37
N VAL A 266 -7.18 3.54 25.27
CA VAL A 266 -6.62 4.62 24.43
C VAL A 266 -6.91 6.00 25.02
N GLU A 267 -8.14 6.23 25.54
CA GLU A 267 -8.57 7.54 26.01
C GLU A 267 -7.61 8.15 27.05
N PRO A 268 -7.17 7.44 28.11
CA PRO A 268 -6.23 8.00 29.08
C PRO A 268 -4.88 8.40 28.46
N LEU A 269 -4.47 7.75 27.38
CA LEU A 269 -3.17 7.94 26.74
C LEU A 269 -3.14 9.06 25.70
N LEU A 270 -4.30 9.46 25.16
CA LEU A 270 -4.40 10.46 24.08
C LEU A 270 -5.26 11.69 24.44
N SER A 271 -5.96 11.68 25.57
CA SER A 271 -6.92 12.76 25.93
C SER A 271 -6.28 14.13 26.21
N ASP A 272 -5.00 14.15 26.59
CA ASP A 272 -4.23 15.36 26.90
C ASP A 272 -3.44 15.93 25.71
N LEU A 273 -3.53 15.30 24.53
CA LEU A 273 -2.92 15.85 23.33
C LEU A 273 -3.52 17.22 22.96
N PRO A 274 -2.69 18.15 22.45
CA PRO A 274 -3.14 19.49 22.11
C PRO A 274 -4.20 19.45 20.99
N SER A 275 -5.33 20.13 21.25
CA SER A 275 -6.42 20.29 20.28
C SER A 275 -6.17 21.55 19.43
N VAL A 276 -5.24 21.42 18.49
CA VAL A 276 -4.97 22.51 17.52
C VAL A 276 -5.80 22.28 16.26
N LYS A 277 -6.48 23.35 15.80
CA LYS A 277 -7.26 23.27 14.56
C LYS A 277 -6.40 22.77 13.41
N ARG A 278 -6.90 21.76 12.68
CA ARG A 278 -6.23 21.24 11.47
C ARG A 278 -5.99 22.38 10.49
N PRO A 279 -4.74 22.60 10.01
CA PRO A 279 -4.46 23.59 8.99
C PRO A 279 -5.11 23.19 7.66
N GLU A 280 -5.24 24.17 6.75
CA GLU A 280 -5.62 23.85 5.37
C GLU A 280 -4.53 23.00 4.72
N GLU A 281 -4.94 22.01 3.94
CA GLU A 281 -4.01 21.16 3.18
C GLU A 281 -3.22 22.02 2.18
N PRO A 282 -1.88 21.86 2.14
CA PRO A 282 -1.05 22.62 1.21
C PRO A 282 -1.43 22.34 -0.24
N LYS A 283 -1.60 23.41 -1.02
CA LYS A 283 -2.08 23.31 -2.40
C LYS A 283 -1.05 22.74 -3.35
N SER A 284 -1.53 21.97 -4.30
CA SER A 284 -0.76 21.42 -5.42
C SER A 284 -1.46 21.74 -6.71
N VAL A 285 -0.68 22.01 -7.75
CA VAL A 285 -1.18 22.24 -9.10
C VAL A 285 -0.49 21.26 -10.04
N TYR A 286 -1.29 20.53 -10.81
CA TYR A 286 -0.74 19.68 -11.84
C TYR A 286 -0.36 20.52 -13.06
N VAL A 287 0.87 20.39 -13.52
CA VAL A 287 1.47 21.19 -14.60
C VAL A 287 1.95 20.35 -15.79
N GLY A 288 2.16 19.05 -15.57
CA GLY A 288 2.83 18.19 -16.53
C GLY A 288 4.34 18.51 -16.64
N GLY A 289 5.07 17.70 -17.39
CA GLY A 289 6.49 17.92 -17.59
C GLY A 289 7.27 16.67 -17.97
N ASP A 290 8.59 16.83 -18.14
CA ASP A 290 9.53 15.78 -18.50
C ASP A 290 10.66 15.68 -17.49
N TYR A 291 11.00 14.45 -17.13
CA TYR A 291 12.19 14.12 -16.36
C TYR A 291 13.00 13.05 -17.08
N ARG A 292 14.30 13.31 -17.30
CA ARG A 292 15.22 12.37 -17.92
C ARG A 292 16.47 12.21 -17.10
N CYS A 293 16.82 10.98 -16.83
CA CYS A 293 18.07 10.67 -16.16
C CYS A 293 18.81 9.58 -16.94
N GLN A 294 19.94 9.96 -17.55
CA GLN A 294 20.84 9.02 -18.20
C GLN A 294 21.62 8.27 -17.12
N ALA A 295 21.56 6.94 -17.18
CA ALA A 295 22.31 6.05 -16.31
C ALA A 295 22.81 4.85 -17.10
N ASP A 296 23.93 4.27 -16.66
CA ASP A 296 24.43 3.01 -17.22
C ASP A 296 23.57 1.85 -16.68
N SER A 297 22.65 1.41 -17.49
CA SER A 297 21.69 0.36 -17.14
C SER A 297 21.36 -0.50 -18.37
N PRO A 298 21.23 -1.82 -18.21
CA PRO A 298 20.83 -2.71 -19.31
C PRO A 298 19.39 -2.47 -19.78
N SER A 299 18.57 -1.81 -18.96
CA SER A 299 17.16 -1.56 -19.25
C SER A 299 16.82 -0.08 -19.10
N THR A 300 15.88 0.40 -19.90
CA THR A 300 15.31 1.75 -19.80
C THR A 300 13.94 1.68 -19.13
N HIS A 301 13.75 2.49 -18.10
CA HIS A 301 12.53 2.64 -17.35
C HIS A 301 11.80 3.90 -17.77
N ILE A 302 10.54 3.79 -18.14
CA ILE A 302 9.75 4.89 -18.69
C ILE A 302 8.37 4.91 -18.02
N ALA A 303 7.89 6.09 -17.68
CA ALA A 303 6.54 6.29 -17.22
C ALA A 303 5.87 7.46 -17.94
N LEU A 304 4.64 7.25 -18.37
CA LEU A 304 3.74 8.26 -18.95
C LEU A 304 2.53 8.37 -18.05
N ALA A 305 2.14 9.58 -17.63
CA ALA A 305 1.00 9.78 -16.76
C ALA A 305 0.23 11.06 -17.06
N PHE A 306 -1.02 11.06 -16.60
CA PHE A 306 -1.93 12.20 -16.63
C PHE A 306 -2.55 12.40 -15.25
N GLU A 307 -3.07 13.61 -15.00
CA GLU A 307 -3.77 13.93 -13.78
C GLU A 307 -5.08 13.16 -13.65
N VAL A 308 -5.35 12.68 -12.44
CA VAL A 308 -6.67 12.25 -11.97
C VAL A 308 -7.26 13.40 -11.17
N PRO A 309 -8.10 14.26 -11.79
CA PRO A 309 -8.58 15.45 -11.11
C PRO A 309 -9.56 15.09 -9.99
N GLY A 310 -9.40 15.78 -8.84
CA GLY A 310 -10.29 15.66 -7.69
C GLY A 310 -9.97 14.52 -6.72
N GLY A 311 -9.07 13.60 -7.06
CA GLY A 311 -8.57 12.56 -6.16
C GLY A 311 -9.67 11.80 -5.42
N TRP A 312 -9.42 11.47 -4.15
CA TRP A 312 -10.39 10.77 -3.28
C TRP A 312 -11.64 11.62 -2.96
N ASN A 313 -11.55 12.95 -3.01
CA ASN A 313 -12.71 13.82 -2.82
C ASN A 313 -13.74 13.69 -3.95
N GLN A 314 -13.35 13.15 -5.12
CA GLN A 314 -14.26 12.74 -6.19
C GLN A 314 -14.34 11.21 -6.27
N GLU A 315 -15.00 10.60 -5.31
CA GLU A 315 -15.08 9.15 -5.13
C GLU A 315 -15.41 8.37 -6.40
N LYS A 316 -16.42 8.81 -7.16
CA LYS A 316 -16.77 8.13 -8.41
C LYS A 316 -15.60 8.13 -9.38
N THR A 317 -14.88 9.22 -9.54
CA THR A 317 -13.70 9.30 -10.41
C THR A 317 -12.59 8.39 -9.90
N ALA A 318 -12.31 8.38 -8.60
CA ALA A 318 -11.30 7.51 -7.99
C ALA A 318 -11.64 6.02 -8.22
N MET A 319 -12.92 5.64 -8.07
CA MET A 319 -13.37 4.25 -8.34
C MET A 319 -13.25 3.88 -9.83
N VAL A 320 -13.62 4.78 -10.73
CA VAL A 320 -13.46 4.57 -12.18
C VAL A 320 -11.98 4.36 -12.53
N VAL A 321 -11.07 5.15 -11.96
CA VAL A 321 -9.62 5.02 -12.20
C VAL A 321 -9.09 3.71 -11.62
N THR A 322 -9.58 3.27 -10.46
CA THR A 322 -9.22 1.96 -9.88
C THR A 322 -9.63 0.80 -10.79
N VAL A 323 -10.87 0.83 -11.30
CA VAL A 323 -11.35 -0.17 -12.28
C VAL A 323 -10.57 -0.08 -13.58
N LEU A 324 -10.25 1.13 -14.04
CA LEU A 324 -9.46 1.35 -15.25
C LEU A 324 -8.05 0.79 -15.11
N GLN A 325 -7.41 0.91 -13.94
CA GLN A 325 -6.13 0.28 -13.68
C GLN A 325 -6.20 -1.24 -13.80
N MET A 326 -7.25 -1.87 -13.27
CA MET A 326 -7.46 -3.31 -13.40
C MET A 326 -7.76 -3.73 -14.84
N LEU A 327 -8.53 -2.93 -15.59
CA LEU A 327 -8.82 -3.13 -16.99
C LEU A 327 -7.55 -3.09 -17.86
N MET A 328 -6.71 -2.09 -17.63
CA MET A 328 -5.43 -1.96 -18.31
C MET A 328 -4.47 -3.06 -17.86
N GLY A 329 -4.30 -3.23 -16.56
CA GLY A 329 -3.49 -4.27 -15.94
C GLY A 329 -2.03 -4.26 -16.41
N GLY A 330 -1.57 -5.37 -16.97
CA GLY A 330 -0.17 -5.56 -17.37
C GLY A 330 0.65 -6.23 -16.26
N GLY A 331 1.97 -6.16 -16.38
CA GLY A 331 2.93 -6.77 -15.43
C GLY A 331 4.28 -7.06 -16.06
N GLY A 332 5.04 -8.00 -15.46
CA GLY A 332 6.31 -8.48 -16.04
C GLY A 332 6.10 -9.53 -17.12
N SER A 333 6.92 -9.50 -18.16
CA SER A 333 6.88 -10.45 -19.29
C SER A 333 7.23 -11.88 -18.87
N PHE A 334 8.08 -12.02 -17.85
CA PHE A 334 8.49 -13.31 -17.29
C PHE A 334 7.55 -13.82 -16.16
N SER A 335 6.36 -13.26 -16.06
CA SER A 335 5.37 -13.81 -15.14
C SER A 335 5.02 -15.24 -15.57
N ALA A 336 5.15 -16.18 -14.65
CA ALA A 336 4.83 -17.59 -14.91
C ALA A 336 3.34 -17.83 -15.24
N GLY A 337 2.55 -16.77 -15.29
CA GLY A 337 1.11 -16.83 -15.52
C GLY A 337 0.37 -17.49 -14.36
N GLY A 338 -0.86 -17.83 -14.59
CA GLY A 338 -1.73 -18.52 -13.63
C GLY A 338 -2.93 -17.68 -13.20
N PRO A 339 -3.87 -18.29 -12.46
CA PRO A 339 -5.06 -17.60 -11.97
C PRO A 339 -4.71 -16.34 -11.17
N GLY A 340 -5.41 -15.24 -11.40
CA GLY A 340 -5.20 -13.97 -10.70
C GLY A 340 -4.00 -13.13 -11.14
N LYS A 341 -3.23 -13.56 -12.15
CA LYS A 341 -2.03 -12.85 -12.64
C LYS A 341 -2.32 -11.80 -13.73
N GLY A 342 -3.58 -11.48 -13.99
CA GLY A 342 -3.96 -10.43 -14.93
C GLY A 342 -3.71 -10.75 -16.42
N MET A 343 -3.57 -12.03 -16.78
CA MET A 343 -3.29 -12.47 -18.15
C MET A 343 -4.38 -12.09 -19.18
N HIS A 344 -5.58 -11.75 -18.73
CA HIS A 344 -6.67 -11.24 -19.57
C HIS A 344 -6.76 -9.72 -19.60
N SER A 345 -5.84 -9.03 -18.94
CA SER A 345 -5.79 -7.57 -18.96
C SER A 345 -5.36 -7.06 -20.35
N ARG A 346 -5.77 -5.83 -20.64
CA ARG A 346 -5.56 -5.21 -21.95
C ARG A 346 -4.08 -5.12 -22.32
N LEU A 347 -3.24 -4.60 -21.42
CA LEU A 347 -1.81 -4.44 -21.70
C LEU A 347 -1.09 -5.78 -21.84
N TYR A 348 -1.51 -6.80 -21.07
CA TYR A 348 -0.93 -8.12 -21.21
C TYR A 348 -1.21 -8.70 -22.60
N LEU A 349 -2.49 -8.76 -23.00
CA LEU A 349 -2.89 -9.38 -24.29
C LEU A 349 -2.41 -8.62 -25.52
N ARG A 350 -2.36 -7.30 -25.45
CA ARG A 350 -2.08 -6.47 -26.63
C ARG A 350 -0.61 -6.08 -26.77
N VAL A 351 0.10 -6.00 -25.66
CA VAL A 351 1.47 -5.50 -25.63
C VAL A 351 2.45 -6.59 -25.19
N LEU A 352 2.36 -7.08 -23.98
CA LEU A 352 3.35 -8.01 -23.44
C LEU A 352 3.46 -9.33 -24.20
N THR A 353 2.36 -9.86 -24.73
CA THR A 353 2.39 -11.10 -25.53
C THR A 353 3.00 -10.92 -26.91
N ASN A 354 3.06 -9.68 -27.42
CA ASN A 354 3.49 -9.40 -28.79
C ASN A 354 4.92 -8.84 -28.89
N PHE A 355 5.48 -8.31 -27.80
CA PHE A 355 6.78 -7.63 -27.79
C PHE A 355 7.68 -8.19 -26.69
N GLN A 356 8.60 -9.07 -27.05
CA GLN A 356 9.54 -9.72 -26.13
C GLN A 356 10.62 -8.77 -25.57
N GLN A 357 10.80 -7.59 -26.17
CA GLN A 357 11.74 -6.57 -25.73
C GLN A 357 11.28 -5.82 -24.46
N LEU A 358 10.00 -5.99 -24.10
CA LEU A 358 9.42 -5.42 -22.89
C LEU A 358 9.59 -6.39 -21.72
N GLU A 359 10.33 -5.99 -20.71
CA GLU A 359 10.47 -6.74 -19.46
C GLU A 359 9.25 -6.56 -18.54
N SER A 360 8.70 -5.34 -18.52
CA SER A 360 7.49 -5.00 -17.78
C SER A 360 6.71 -3.91 -18.49
N PHE A 361 5.38 -4.02 -18.43
CA PHE A 361 4.48 -3.01 -19.01
C PHE A 361 3.17 -3.05 -18.24
N SER A 362 2.92 -2.04 -17.41
CA SER A 362 1.80 -2.07 -16.45
C SER A 362 1.18 -0.70 -16.24
N ALA A 363 -0.13 -0.67 -16.00
CA ALA A 363 -0.82 0.51 -15.56
C ALA A 363 -0.60 0.74 -14.06
N PHE A 364 -0.47 2.00 -13.66
CA PHE A 364 -0.40 2.41 -12.26
C PHE A 364 -1.35 3.57 -11.99
N ASN A 365 -1.73 3.72 -10.73
CA ASN A 365 -2.39 4.91 -10.23
C ASN A 365 -1.78 5.34 -8.89
N SER A 366 -1.81 6.63 -8.61
CA SER A 366 -1.51 7.23 -7.31
C SER A 366 -2.56 8.29 -7.05
N VAL A 367 -3.49 8.00 -6.13
CA VAL A 367 -4.62 8.88 -5.84
C VAL A 367 -4.40 9.54 -4.49
N TYR A 368 -4.52 10.87 -4.45
CA TYR A 368 -4.40 11.74 -3.29
C TYR A 368 -5.75 12.36 -2.96
N ASN A 369 -5.83 13.16 -1.91
CA ASN A 369 -7.09 13.76 -1.49
C ASN A 369 -7.76 14.60 -2.61
N ASN A 370 -6.97 15.46 -3.26
CA ASN A 370 -7.49 16.45 -4.23
C ASN A 370 -7.05 16.20 -5.68
N SER A 371 -6.11 15.31 -5.92
CA SER A 371 -5.55 15.02 -7.25
C SER A 371 -5.03 13.58 -7.29
N GLY A 372 -4.46 13.18 -8.39
CA GLY A 372 -3.78 11.89 -8.55
C GLY A 372 -3.10 11.77 -9.88
N LEU A 373 -2.39 10.67 -10.08
CA LEU A 373 -1.76 10.28 -11.33
C LEU A 373 -2.29 8.93 -11.79
N PHE A 374 -2.59 8.82 -13.06
CA PHE A 374 -2.85 7.56 -13.74
C PHE A 374 -1.95 7.46 -14.96
N GLY A 375 -1.33 6.29 -15.17
CA GLY A 375 -0.40 6.14 -16.26
C GLY A 375 0.04 4.72 -16.55
N ILE A 376 1.02 4.60 -17.44
CA ILE A 376 1.68 3.35 -17.82
C ILE A 376 3.16 3.47 -17.46
N TYR A 377 3.65 2.42 -16.81
CA TYR A 377 5.07 2.22 -16.53
C TYR A 377 5.59 1.06 -17.39
N ALA A 378 6.73 1.28 -18.03
CA ALA A 378 7.37 0.31 -18.91
C ALA A 378 8.84 0.11 -18.55
N VAL A 379 9.33 -1.13 -18.68
CA VAL A 379 10.75 -1.49 -18.65
C VAL A 379 11.08 -2.20 -19.94
N THR A 380 12.09 -1.73 -20.63
CA THR A 380 12.44 -2.22 -21.97
C THR A 380 13.95 -2.16 -22.22
N SER A 381 14.42 -2.91 -23.23
CA SER A 381 15.77 -2.70 -23.78
C SER A 381 15.90 -1.28 -24.33
N PRO A 382 17.09 -0.65 -24.26
CA PRO A 382 17.30 0.73 -24.71
C PRO A 382 16.87 0.97 -26.18
N ASP A 383 17.20 0.07 -27.07
CA ASP A 383 16.87 0.19 -28.50
C ASP A 383 15.36 0.19 -28.80
N PHE A 384 14.56 -0.38 -27.89
CA PHE A 384 13.11 -0.47 -28.04
C PHE A 384 12.34 0.66 -27.34
N SER A 385 13.04 1.58 -26.68
CA SER A 385 12.44 2.64 -25.86
C SER A 385 11.47 3.53 -26.63
N SER A 386 11.82 3.93 -27.84
CA SER A 386 10.91 4.72 -28.71
C SER A 386 9.61 3.99 -29.00
N LYS A 387 9.68 2.70 -29.31
CA LYS A 387 8.51 1.88 -29.58
C LYS A 387 7.67 1.63 -28.33
N ALA A 388 8.31 1.44 -27.17
CA ALA A 388 7.62 1.30 -25.89
C ALA A 388 6.79 2.54 -25.52
N VAL A 389 7.34 3.74 -25.77
CA VAL A 389 6.61 5.02 -25.60
C VAL A 389 5.42 5.11 -26.56
N ASP A 390 5.62 4.70 -27.82
CA ASP A 390 4.53 4.70 -28.81
C ASP A 390 3.38 3.75 -28.43
N LEU A 391 3.73 2.57 -27.93
CA LEU A 391 2.75 1.60 -27.43
C LEU A 391 2.00 2.14 -26.21
N ALA A 392 2.71 2.73 -25.26
CA ALA A 392 2.09 3.33 -24.06
C ALA A 392 1.14 4.47 -24.44
N ALA A 393 1.57 5.40 -25.31
CA ALA A 393 0.73 6.48 -25.78
C ALA A 393 -0.48 5.96 -26.57
N GLY A 394 -0.28 4.94 -27.42
CA GLY A 394 -1.36 4.31 -28.19
C GLY A 394 -2.44 3.68 -27.30
N GLU A 395 -2.05 2.91 -26.28
CA GLU A 395 -2.99 2.28 -25.35
C GLU A 395 -3.75 3.31 -24.50
N LEU A 396 -3.08 4.39 -24.05
CA LEU A 396 -3.72 5.50 -23.37
C LEU A 396 -4.74 6.21 -24.27
N LEU A 397 -4.42 6.49 -25.54
CA LEU A 397 -5.37 7.11 -26.49
C LEU A 397 -6.55 6.19 -26.81
N GLU A 398 -6.32 4.90 -26.89
CA GLU A 398 -7.40 3.95 -27.21
C GLU A 398 -8.46 3.87 -26.10
N ILE A 399 -8.10 3.95 -24.81
CA ILE A 399 -9.12 3.97 -23.74
C ILE A 399 -9.98 5.23 -23.76
N ALA A 400 -9.48 6.33 -24.34
CA ALA A 400 -10.23 7.56 -24.58
C ALA A 400 -11.01 7.57 -25.92
N THR A 401 -10.92 6.50 -26.72
CA THR A 401 -11.58 6.39 -28.01
C THR A 401 -12.84 5.54 -27.92
N PRO A 402 -14.01 6.02 -28.38
CA PRO A 402 -15.26 5.27 -28.34
C PRO A 402 -15.15 3.91 -29.04
N GLY A 403 -15.71 2.85 -28.41
CA GLY A 403 -15.77 1.51 -28.96
C GLY A 403 -14.47 0.69 -28.89
N LYS A 404 -13.39 1.25 -28.33
CA LYS A 404 -12.11 0.55 -28.15
C LYS A 404 -12.02 -0.28 -26.87
N VAL A 405 -12.85 0.00 -25.90
CA VAL A 405 -13.04 -0.81 -24.69
C VAL A 405 -14.36 -1.55 -24.82
N THR A 406 -14.34 -2.87 -24.64
CA THR A 406 -15.55 -3.71 -24.73
C THR A 406 -16.22 -3.87 -23.37
N GLN A 407 -17.54 -4.19 -23.38
CA GLN A 407 -18.28 -4.48 -22.15
C GLN A 407 -17.66 -5.66 -21.40
N GLU A 408 -17.26 -6.71 -22.11
CA GLU A 408 -16.60 -7.87 -21.52
C GLU A 408 -15.29 -7.54 -20.78
N GLN A 409 -14.48 -6.60 -21.32
CA GLN A 409 -13.27 -6.10 -20.64
C GLN A 409 -13.62 -5.36 -19.36
N LEU A 410 -14.66 -4.51 -19.41
CA LEU A 410 -15.12 -3.79 -18.24
C LEU A 410 -15.67 -4.72 -17.16
N ASP A 411 -16.51 -5.68 -17.52
CA ASP A 411 -17.12 -6.64 -16.59
C ASP A 411 -16.05 -7.47 -15.87
N ARG A 412 -15.07 -7.98 -16.61
CA ARG A 412 -13.90 -8.66 -16.03
C ARG A 412 -13.10 -7.77 -15.07
N ALA A 413 -12.88 -6.50 -15.43
CA ALA A 413 -12.15 -5.56 -14.59
C ALA A 413 -12.92 -5.27 -13.29
N LYS A 414 -14.25 -5.13 -13.34
CA LYS A 414 -15.10 -4.97 -12.17
C LYS A 414 -14.98 -6.15 -11.21
N GLU A 415 -15.15 -7.38 -11.74
CA GLU A 415 -15.04 -8.59 -10.91
C GLU A 415 -13.64 -8.73 -10.31
N ALA A 416 -12.58 -8.45 -11.08
CA ALA A 416 -11.22 -8.47 -10.58
C ALA A 416 -10.98 -7.40 -9.49
N THR A 417 -11.57 -6.21 -9.64
CA THR A 417 -11.47 -5.13 -8.65
C THR A 417 -12.18 -5.52 -7.35
N LYS A 418 -13.41 -6.02 -7.43
CA LYS A 418 -14.17 -6.49 -6.27
C LYS A 418 -13.44 -7.60 -5.54
N SER A 419 -12.99 -8.62 -6.27
CA SER A 419 -12.23 -9.74 -5.71
C SER A 419 -10.94 -9.28 -5.02
N ALA A 420 -10.17 -8.38 -5.65
CA ALA A 420 -8.93 -7.87 -5.07
C ALA A 420 -9.17 -7.09 -3.76
N VAL A 421 -10.23 -6.30 -3.69
CA VAL A 421 -10.57 -5.56 -2.46
C VAL A 421 -11.01 -6.51 -1.35
N LEU A 422 -11.88 -7.47 -1.65
CA LEU A 422 -12.34 -8.46 -0.67
C LEU A 422 -11.18 -9.28 -0.11
N MET A 423 -10.30 -9.80 -0.97
CA MET A 423 -9.13 -10.56 -0.53
C MET A 423 -8.13 -9.72 0.29
N ASN A 424 -7.96 -8.44 -0.05
CA ASN A 424 -7.08 -7.56 0.71
C ASN A 424 -7.63 -7.27 2.11
N LEU A 425 -8.94 -7.10 2.25
CA LEU A 425 -9.60 -6.83 3.53
C LEU A 425 -9.65 -8.04 4.48
N GLU A 426 -9.32 -9.25 4.01
CA GLU A 426 -9.09 -10.40 4.90
C GLU A 426 -7.85 -10.22 5.79
N SER A 427 -6.85 -9.44 5.32
CA SER A 427 -5.71 -9.06 6.14
C SER A 427 -6.12 -8.02 7.18
N ARG A 428 -5.88 -8.31 8.47
CA ARG A 428 -6.19 -7.40 9.58
C ARG A 428 -5.41 -6.09 9.46
N SER A 429 -4.16 -6.17 9.03
CA SER A 429 -3.30 -4.99 8.82
C SER A 429 -3.88 -4.08 7.74
N ILE A 430 -4.24 -4.63 6.58
CA ILE A 430 -4.85 -3.85 5.50
C ILE A 430 -6.23 -3.31 5.91
N ALA A 431 -7.03 -4.09 6.66
CA ALA A 431 -8.32 -3.62 7.16
C ALA A 431 -8.16 -2.45 8.16
N SER A 432 -7.17 -2.52 9.06
CA SER A 432 -6.84 -1.42 9.97
C SER A 432 -6.39 -0.16 9.22
N GLU A 433 -5.53 -0.32 8.20
CA GLU A 433 -5.09 0.78 7.34
C GLU A 433 -6.27 1.40 6.57
N ASP A 434 -7.15 0.58 6.01
CA ASP A 434 -8.34 1.05 5.30
C ASP A 434 -9.28 1.86 6.20
N ILE A 435 -9.52 1.38 7.45
CA ILE A 435 -10.30 2.12 8.44
C ILE A 435 -9.64 3.47 8.73
N GLY A 436 -8.34 3.46 9.05
CA GLY A 436 -7.60 4.67 9.44
C GLY A 436 -7.61 5.73 8.34
N ARG A 437 -7.31 5.33 7.11
CA ARG A 437 -7.28 6.23 5.95
C ARG A 437 -8.64 6.81 5.62
N GLN A 438 -9.70 5.99 5.61
CA GLN A 438 -11.04 6.47 5.32
C GLN A 438 -11.53 7.45 6.40
N VAL A 439 -11.27 7.16 7.68
CA VAL A 439 -11.65 8.05 8.78
C VAL A 439 -10.85 9.37 8.77
N LEU A 440 -9.57 9.35 8.33
CA LEU A 440 -8.80 10.58 8.12
C LEU A 440 -9.35 11.42 6.94
N THR A 441 -9.68 10.77 5.84
CA THR A 441 -10.09 11.45 4.60
C THR A 441 -11.55 11.88 4.63
N TYR A 442 -12.46 10.98 5.04
CA TYR A 442 -13.92 11.20 4.96
C TYR A 442 -14.58 11.46 6.32
N GLY A 443 -13.87 11.21 7.43
CA GLY A 443 -14.43 11.29 8.77
C GLY A 443 -15.15 10.02 9.22
N GLU A 444 -15.44 9.09 8.29
CA GLU A 444 -16.13 7.82 8.53
C GLU A 444 -15.56 6.71 7.64
N ARG A 445 -15.82 5.46 7.97
CA ARG A 445 -15.56 4.34 7.09
C ARG A 445 -16.84 3.93 6.36
N LYS A 446 -16.78 3.89 5.04
CA LYS A 446 -17.88 3.41 4.20
C LYS A 446 -17.97 1.89 4.25
N PRO A 447 -19.19 1.33 4.31
CA PRO A 447 -19.39 -0.11 4.22
C PRO A 447 -18.84 -0.69 2.91
N ILE A 448 -18.35 -1.91 2.95
CA ILE A 448 -17.80 -2.57 1.77
C ILE A 448 -18.82 -2.71 0.64
N GLU A 449 -20.09 -2.90 1.01
CA GLU A 449 -21.22 -3.01 0.08
C GLU A 449 -21.39 -1.74 -0.76
N TYR A 450 -21.12 -0.58 -0.16
CA TYR A 450 -21.10 0.71 -0.88
C TYR A 450 -20.05 0.71 -1.99
N PHE A 451 -18.84 0.23 -1.66
CA PHE A 451 -17.75 0.11 -2.63
C PHE A 451 -18.13 -0.86 -3.77
N LEU A 452 -18.61 -2.07 -3.43
CA LEU A 452 -19.00 -3.09 -4.40
C LEU A 452 -20.09 -2.56 -5.35
N LYS A 453 -21.12 -1.91 -4.79
CA LYS A 453 -22.19 -1.28 -5.56
C LYS A 453 -21.66 -0.19 -6.49
N THR A 454 -20.79 0.69 -5.99
CA THR A 454 -20.20 1.77 -6.80
C THR A 454 -19.42 1.20 -7.98
N VAL A 455 -18.66 0.11 -7.77
CA VAL A 455 -17.94 -0.58 -8.86
C VAL A 455 -18.93 -1.18 -9.89
N ASP A 456 -20.04 -1.78 -9.44
CA ASP A 456 -21.05 -2.34 -10.33
C ASP A 456 -21.78 -1.28 -11.18
N GLU A 457 -21.93 -0.07 -10.66
CA GLU A 457 -22.58 1.06 -11.36
C GLU A 457 -21.68 1.71 -12.43
N ILE A 458 -20.37 1.41 -12.50
CA ILE A 458 -19.47 1.99 -13.49
C ILE A 458 -19.85 1.51 -14.90
N THR A 459 -19.96 2.43 -15.85
CA THR A 459 -20.31 2.19 -17.23
C THR A 459 -19.12 2.41 -18.19
N LEU A 460 -19.22 1.91 -19.42
CA LEU A 460 -18.24 2.24 -20.49
C LEU A 460 -18.14 3.75 -20.72
N ASN A 461 -19.25 4.48 -20.57
CA ASN A 461 -19.23 5.92 -20.71
C ASN A 461 -18.48 6.61 -19.59
N ASP A 462 -18.55 6.09 -18.35
CA ASP A 462 -17.75 6.61 -17.22
C ASP A 462 -16.24 6.40 -17.48
N ILE A 463 -15.83 5.22 -17.96
CA ILE A 463 -14.44 4.94 -18.37
C ILE A 463 -14.00 5.92 -19.46
N LEU A 464 -14.78 6.04 -20.52
CA LEU A 464 -14.47 6.91 -21.67
C LEU A 464 -14.37 8.40 -21.26
N SER A 465 -15.33 8.89 -20.49
CA SER A 465 -15.38 10.30 -20.08
C SER A 465 -14.22 10.63 -19.13
N THR A 466 -13.92 9.74 -18.18
CA THR A 466 -12.78 9.89 -17.26
C THR A 466 -11.45 9.85 -18.01
N ALA A 467 -11.26 8.89 -18.93
CA ALA A 467 -10.06 8.81 -19.74
C ALA A 467 -9.86 10.10 -20.59
N LYS A 468 -10.91 10.59 -21.25
CA LYS A 468 -10.86 11.87 -22.00
C LYS A 468 -10.50 13.05 -21.10
N LYS A 469 -11.10 13.13 -19.92
CA LYS A 469 -10.81 14.21 -18.96
C LYS A 469 -9.36 14.17 -18.51
N MET A 470 -8.81 12.99 -18.18
CA MET A 470 -7.40 12.84 -17.82
C MET A 470 -6.48 13.29 -18.95
N MET A 471 -6.73 12.83 -20.19
CA MET A 471 -5.86 13.16 -21.33
C MET A 471 -6.05 14.59 -21.86
N SER A 472 -6.99 15.36 -21.35
CA SER A 472 -7.07 16.79 -21.59
C SER A 472 -6.08 17.59 -20.72
N SER A 473 -5.51 16.97 -19.66
CA SER A 473 -4.43 17.57 -18.89
C SER A 473 -3.07 17.42 -19.60
N PRO A 474 -2.06 18.23 -19.25
CA PRO A 474 -0.72 18.07 -19.80
C PRO A 474 -0.14 16.67 -19.51
N LEU A 475 0.65 16.14 -20.43
CA LEU A 475 1.38 14.89 -20.22
C LEU A 475 2.46 15.09 -19.14
N THR A 476 2.67 14.09 -18.29
CA THR A 476 3.89 13.95 -17.51
C THR A 476 4.65 12.71 -17.98
N MET A 477 5.94 12.86 -18.21
CA MET A 477 6.82 11.80 -18.64
C MET A 477 8.04 11.72 -17.72
N ALA A 478 8.46 10.51 -17.36
CA ALA A 478 9.71 10.30 -16.63
C ALA A 478 10.45 9.12 -17.22
N SER A 479 11.78 9.22 -17.35
CA SER A 479 12.62 8.14 -17.85
C SER A 479 13.96 8.07 -17.12
N TRP A 480 14.46 6.85 -16.94
CA TRP A 480 15.72 6.53 -16.31
C TRP A 480 16.40 5.33 -16.97
N GLY A 481 17.73 5.34 -17.03
CA GLY A 481 18.54 4.32 -17.68
C GLY A 481 19.18 4.85 -18.95
N ASP A 482 19.40 4.02 -19.97
CA ASP A 482 19.83 4.51 -21.27
C ASP A 482 18.65 5.15 -22.02
N VAL A 483 18.57 6.48 -21.94
CA VAL A 483 17.44 7.27 -22.44
C VAL A 483 17.70 7.92 -23.81
N ILE A 484 18.79 7.55 -24.50
CA ILE A 484 19.17 8.15 -25.79
C ILE A 484 18.05 7.97 -26.83
N HIS A 485 17.41 6.81 -26.85
CA HIS A 485 16.36 6.47 -27.83
C HIS A 485 14.94 6.83 -27.34
N VAL A 486 14.80 7.42 -26.16
CA VAL A 486 13.51 7.90 -25.65
C VAL A 486 13.09 9.15 -26.44
N PRO A 487 11.89 9.19 -27.06
CA PRO A 487 11.41 10.35 -27.83
C PRO A 487 11.34 11.63 -26.98
N SER A 488 11.43 12.79 -27.65
CA SER A 488 11.27 14.06 -26.94
C SER A 488 9.86 14.24 -26.37
N TYR A 489 9.77 14.94 -25.23
CA TYR A 489 8.49 15.25 -24.58
C TYR A 489 7.49 15.89 -25.55
N GLU A 490 7.92 16.87 -26.34
CA GLU A 490 7.08 17.57 -27.32
C GLU A 490 6.54 16.61 -28.38
N SER A 491 7.35 15.65 -28.83
CA SER A 491 6.95 14.64 -29.82
C SER A 491 5.84 13.73 -29.26
N VAL A 492 5.96 13.32 -28.00
CA VAL A 492 4.98 12.45 -27.33
C VAL A 492 3.72 13.24 -26.97
N SER A 493 3.85 14.43 -26.39
CA SER A 493 2.74 15.30 -25.99
C SER A 493 1.83 15.66 -27.18
N ARG A 494 2.41 15.93 -28.35
CA ARG A 494 1.64 16.21 -29.58
C ARG A 494 0.67 15.09 -29.97
N LYS A 495 0.96 13.83 -29.64
CA LYS A 495 0.08 12.69 -29.94
C LYS A 495 -1.26 12.78 -29.21
N PHE A 496 -1.29 13.41 -28.04
CA PHE A 496 -2.49 13.59 -27.23
C PHE A 496 -3.25 14.86 -27.54
N HIS A 497 -2.57 15.88 -28.07
CA HIS A 497 -3.14 17.21 -28.30
C HIS A 497 -3.29 17.57 -29.79
N SER A 498 -2.91 16.67 -30.71
CA SER A 498 -3.13 16.85 -32.15
C SER A 498 -4.59 16.54 -32.49
N LYS A 499 -5.45 17.56 -32.37
CA LYS A 499 -6.73 17.66 -33.07
C LYS A 499 -6.91 19.06 -33.64
#